data_c3c4f04a43e47b62b73e6cfe19a8a6d7
#
_entry.id   c3c4f04a43e47b62b73e6cfe19a8a6d7
#
_cell.length_a   1.000
_cell.length_b   1.000
_cell.length_c   1.000
_cell.angle_alpha   90.00
_cell.angle_beta   90.00
_cell.angle_gamma   90.00
#
_symmetry.space_group_name_H-M   'P 1'
#
loop_
_entity.id
_entity.type
_entity.pdbx_description
1 polymer ?
#
loop_
_entity_poly.entity_id
_entity_poly.type
_entity_poly.pdbx_seq_one_letter_code
_entity_poly.pdbx_strand_id
1 'polypeptide(L)'
;MRNFVITVAVTGALASSAFAEDVLPTDVRYEDGAVSVSLSGVAGDAANGRKIVGDKKQGNCVACHSVTELKETVPFHGEIGPMLDGAGDRWSEGELRGIVANAKIMFDESMMPSFYKTSGYIRPGKAYTGKAADETLTTLLTAQQIEDVVAYLTTLKE
;
A
#
# COMPACT_ATOMS: atom_id res chain seq x y z
N MET A 1 -30.24 4.74 64.12
CA MET A 1 -29.72 5.38 62.90
C MET A 1 -28.83 4.34 62.18
N ARG A 2 -29.30 3.77 61.07
CA ARG A 2 -28.57 2.73 60.32
C ARG A 2 -27.92 3.38 59.14
N ASN A 3 -26.56 3.44 59.13
CA ASN A 3 -25.80 3.94 58.00
C ASN A 3 -25.77 2.88 56.90
N PHE A 4 -26.30 3.21 55.73
CA PHE A 4 -26.17 2.44 54.50
C PHE A 4 -24.88 2.90 53.80
N VAL A 5 -23.90 2.01 53.68
CA VAL A 5 -22.72 2.23 52.83
C VAL A 5 -23.05 1.68 51.46
N ILE A 6 -23.12 2.56 50.47
CA ILE A 6 -23.29 2.19 49.06
C ILE A 6 -21.89 2.01 48.45
N THR A 7 -21.51 0.77 48.16
CA THR A 7 -20.28 0.46 47.42
C THR A 7 -20.56 0.55 45.95
N VAL A 8 -19.99 1.55 45.28
CA VAL A 8 -20.03 1.68 43.82
C VAL A 8 -18.90 0.86 43.25
N ALA A 9 -19.23 -0.24 42.58
CA ALA A 9 -18.26 -1.02 41.80
C ALA A 9 -18.03 -0.36 40.43
N VAL A 10 -16.83 0.20 40.25
CA VAL A 10 -16.41 0.71 38.91
C VAL A 10 -15.87 -0.47 38.13
N THR A 11 -16.65 -1.00 37.18
CA THR A 11 -16.20 -1.98 36.18
C THR A 11 -15.44 -1.25 35.09
N GLY A 12 -14.12 -1.26 35.14
CA GLY A 12 -13.26 -0.78 34.05
C GLY A 12 -13.33 -1.76 32.86
N ALA A 13 -13.91 -1.34 31.74
CA ALA A 13 -13.81 -2.08 30.48
C ALA A 13 -12.40 -1.91 29.90
N LEU A 14 -11.61 -2.99 29.91
CA LEU A 14 -10.34 -3.06 29.18
C LEU A 14 -10.68 -3.17 27.68
N ALA A 15 -10.51 -2.08 26.94
CA ALA A 15 -10.55 -2.10 25.49
C ALA A 15 -9.28 -2.81 24.99
N SER A 16 -9.39 -4.08 24.60
CA SER A 16 -8.33 -4.79 23.89
C SER A 16 -8.21 -4.17 22.49
N SER A 17 -7.12 -3.49 22.20
CA SER A 17 -6.74 -3.10 20.83
C SER A 17 -6.43 -4.38 20.06
N ALA A 18 -7.36 -4.86 19.24
CA ALA A 18 -7.07 -5.89 18.27
C ALA A 18 -6.17 -5.25 17.21
N PHE A 19 -4.90 -5.62 17.18
CA PHE A 19 -4.04 -5.34 16.03
C PHE A 19 -4.57 -6.23 14.89
N ALA A 20 -5.00 -5.61 13.79
CA ALA A 20 -5.32 -6.35 12.59
C ALA A 20 -4.01 -6.95 12.05
N GLU A 21 -4.04 -8.23 11.71
CA GLU A 21 -2.92 -8.91 11.06
C GLU A 21 -2.90 -8.50 9.58
N ASP A 22 -1.69 -8.29 9.02
CA ASP A 22 -1.53 -7.98 7.61
C ASP A 22 -2.13 -9.10 6.73
N VAL A 23 -2.86 -8.74 5.69
CA VAL A 23 -3.32 -9.68 4.66
C VAL A 23 -2.10 -10.20 3.91
N LEU A 24 -1.85 -11.51 3.93
CA LEU A 24 -0.71 -12.08 3.21
C LEU A 24 -0.82 -11.82 1.70
N PRO A 25 0.30 -11.64 0.98
CA PRO A 25 0.28 -11.40 -0.47
C PRO A 25 -0.45 -12.48 -1.27
N THR A 26 -0.47 -13.72 -0.78
CA THR A 26 -1.19 -14.87 -1.36
C THR A 26 -2.70 -14.84 -1.10
N ASP A 27 -3.13 -14.09 -0.10
CA ASP A 27 -4.52 -14.05 0.37
C ASP A 27 -5.27 -12.80 -0.10
N VAL A 28 -4.57 -11.90 -0.82
CA VAL A 28 -5.18 -10.71 -1.40
C VAL A 28 -6.29 -11.11 -2.37
N ARG A 29 -7.49 -10.56 -2.17
CA ARG A 29 -8.66 -10.79 -3.02
C ARG A 29 -8.87 -9.62 -3.96
N TYR A 30 -8.84 -9.91 -5.26
CA TYR A 30 -9.08 -8.93 -6.31
C TYR A 30 -10.48 -9.13 -6.89
N GLU A 31 -11.23 -8.04 -7.02
CA GLU A 31 -12.53 -7.99 -7.69
C GLU A 31 -12.41 -6.97 -8.83
N ASP A 32 -12.41 -7.42 -10.06
CA ASP A 32 -12.16 -6.60 -11.25
C ASP A 32 -10.88 -5.73 -11.14
N GLY A 33 -9.86 -6.28 -10.49
CA GLY A 33 -8.58 -5.62 -10.24
C GLY A 33 -8.54 -4.75 -8.99
N ALA A 34 -9.67 -4.44 -8.37
CA ALA A 34 -9.73 -3.70 -7.11
C ALA A 34 -9.51 -4.60 -5.88
N VAL A 35 -8.98 -4.02 -4.81
CA VAL A 35 -8.87 -4.66 -3.48
C VAL A 35 -9.61 -3.79 -2.48
N SER A 36 -10.82 -4.22 -2.09
CA SER A 36 -11.73 -3.44 -1.24
C SER A 36 -11.34 -3.43 0.24
N VAL A 37 -10.57 -4.44 0.69
CA VAL A 37 -10.13 -4.57 2.09
C VAL A 37 -8.73 -4.00 2.25
N SER A 38 -8.51 -3.23 3.33
CA SER A 38 -7.16 -2.77 3.70
C SER A 38 -6.21 -3.93 3.91
N LEU A 39 -4.99 -3.85 3.39
CA LEU A 39 -3.98 -4.90 3.52
C LEU A 39 -3.36 -4.94 4.92
N SER A 40 -3.27 -3.81 5.60
CA SER A 40 -2.71 -3.71 6.96
C SER A 40 -3.78 -3.63 8.06
N GLY A 41 -5.04 -3.37 7.68
CA GLY A 41 -6.12 -3.05 8.61
C GLY A 41 -5.91 -1.72 9.35
N VAL A 42 -4.89 -0.95 8.99
CA VAL A 42 -4.57 0.37 9.55
C VAL A 42 -4.70 1.42 8.46
N ALA A 43 -5.21 2.60 8.80
CA ALA A 43 -5.32 3.71 7.86
C ALA A 43 -3.95 4.12 7.32
N GLY A 44 -3.87 4.44 6.03
CA GLY A 44 -2.64 4.91 5.40
C GLY A 44 -2.27 6.34 5.82
N ASP A 45 -0.98 6.61 5.91
CA ASP A 45 -0.40 7.94 6.10
C ASP A 45 0.02 8.53 4.75
N ALA A 46 -0.75 9.51 4.25
CA ALA A 46 -0.48 10.16 2.98
C ALA A 46 0.89 10.88 2.96
N ALA A 47 1.35 11.42 4.10
CA ALA A 47 2.66 12.06 4.16
C ALA A 47 3.81 11.05 4.04
N ASN A 48 3.64 9.85 4.59
CA ASN A 48 4.58 8.75 4.39
C ASN A 48 4.47 8.19 2.97
N GLY A 49 3.27 8.03 2.44
CA GLY A 49 3.03 7.60 1.05
C GLY A 49 3.73 8.50 0.03
N ARG A 50 3.66 9.84 0.23
CA ARG A 50 4.39 10.82 -0.59
C ARG A 50 5.91 10.56 -0.60
N LYS A 51 6.49 10.23 0.55
CA LYS A 51 7.92 9.89 0.65
C LYS A 51 8.23 8.61 -0.10
N ILE A 52 7.43 7.56 0.10
CA ILE A 52 7.60 6.25 -0.56
C ILE A 52 7.55 6.39 -2.08
N VAL A 53 6.60 7.18 -2.62
CA VAL A 53 6.45 7.44 -4.06
C VAL A 53 7.72 8.07 -4.66
N GLY A 54 8.36 9.01 -3.94
CA GLY A 54 9.57 9.71 -4.39
C GLY A 54 10.89 8.98 -4.07
N ASP A 55 10.91 8.04 -3.15
CA ASP A 55 12.15 7.41 -2.67
C ASP A 55 12.61 6.28 -3.60
N LYS A 56 13.80 6.45 -4.18
CA LYS A 56 14.45 5.47 -5.09
C LYS A 56 14.73 4.11 -4.44
N LYS A 57 14.76 4.04 -3.11
CA LYS A 57 15.01 2.80 -2.35
C LYS A 57 13.73 2.09 -1.91
N GLN A 58 12.58 2.71 -2.13
CA GLN A 58 11.28 2.17 -1.75
C GLN A 58 10.38 2.01 -2.99
N GLY A 59 9.28 2.79 -3.08
CA GLY A 59 8.35 2.70 -4.20
C GLY A 59 8.93 3.13 -5.53
N ASN A 60 9.73 4.21 -5.50
CA ASN A 60 10.37 4.79 -6.69
C ASN A 60 9.39 5.01 -7.87
N CYS A 61 8.14 5.37 -7.57
CA CYS A 61 7.08 5.49 -8.57
C CYS A 61 7.41 6.57 -9.61
N VAL A 62 8.13 7.62 -9.18
CA VAL A 62 8.57 8.70 -10.06
C VAL A 62 9.54 8.27 -11.15
N ALA A 63 10.17 7.08 -11.03
CA ALA A 63 10.99 6.55 -12.12
C ALA A 63 10.20 6.28 -13.40
N CYS A 64 8.90 6.05 -13.28
CA CYS A 64 8.01 5.77 -14.39
C CYS A 64 6.88 6.79 -14.53
N HIS A 65 6.49 7.48 -13.46
CA HIS A 65 5.34 8.37 -13.40
C HIS A 65 5.74 9.81 -13.09
N SER A 66 5.13 10.77 -13.77
CA SER A 66 5.23 12.18 -13.42
C SER A 66 4.23 12.51 -12.30
N VAL A 67 4.69 13.30 -11.32
CA VAL A 67 3.88 13.86 -10.21
C VAL A 67 4.27 15.32 -10.07
N THR A 68 3.39 16.25 -10.41
CA THR A 68 3.73 17.67 -10.51
C THR A 68 4.26 18.24 -9.19
N GLU A 69 3.60 17.96 -8.08
CA GLU A 69 4.00 18.47 -6.76
C GLU A 69 5.35 17.92 -6.23
N LEU A 70 5.87 16.85 -6.83
CA LEU A 70 7.16 16.28 -6.45
C LEU A 70 8.32 16.81 -7.31
N LYS A 71 8.08 17.48 -8.43
CA LYS A 71 9.12 17.87 -9.40
C LYS A 71 10.21 18.75 -8.82
N GLU A 72 9.87 19.60 -7.84
CA GLU A 72 10.86 20.48 -7.20
C GLU A 72 11.76 19.76 -6.20
N THR A 73 11.29 18.67 -5.60
CA THR A 73 12.00 17.95 -4.53
C THR A 73 12.60 16.62 -4.99
N VAL A 74 12.03 16.01 -6.00
CA VAL A 74 12.50 14.76 -6.60
C VAL A 74 12.70 14.99 -8.10
N PRO A 75 13.95 15.08 -8.58
CA PRO A 75 14.21 15.32 -10.00
C PRO A 75 14.05 14.03 -10.83
N PHE A 76 13.93 14.21 -12.15
CA PHE A 76 13.95 13.13 -13.17
C PHE A 76 12.78 12.16 -13.07
N HIS A 77 11.56 12.69 -13.26
CA HIS A 77 10.36 11.87 -13.40
C HIS A 77 10.32 11.19 -14.77
N GLY A 78 9.96 9.90 -14.78
CA GLY A 78 9.70 9.15 -16.00
C GLY A 78 8.33 9.46 -16.61
N GLU A 79 8.16 9.05 -17.85
CA GLU A 79 6.94 9.23 -18.64
C GLU A 79 6.44 7.90 -19.23
N ILE A 80 6.95 6.77 -18.71
CA ILE A 80 6.53 5.42 -19.17
C ILE A 80 5.12 5.10 -18.67
N GLY A 81 4.83 5.44 -17.41
CA GLY A 81 3.51 5.33 -16.81
C GLY A 81 2.72 6.63 -16.97
N PRO A 82 1.39 6.59 -16.79
CA PRO A 82 0.57 7.79 -16.81
C PRO A 82 0.95 8.74 -15.67
N MET A 83 0.72 10.05 -15.87
CA MET A 83 0.83 11.05 -14.83
C MET A 83 -0.07 10.68 -13.65
N LEU A 84 0.43 10.83 -12.42
CA LEU A 84 -0.32 10.52 -11.19
C LEU A 84 -1.19 11.68 -10.70
N ASP A 85 -0.97 12.92 -11.19
CA ASP A 85 -1.90 14.02 -10.92
C ASP A 85 -3.32 13.60 -11.33
N GLY A 86 -4.33 13.88 -10.51
CA GLY A 86 -5.70 13.44 -10.72
C GLY A 86 -5.95 11.94 -10.49
N ALA A 87 -4.98 11.16 -9.98
CA ALA A 87 -5.18 9.72 -9.73
C ALA A 87 -6.34 9.45 -8.78
N GLY A 88 -6.51 10.28 -7.75
CA GLY A 88 -7.60 10.17 -6.78
C GLY A 88 -8.98 10.54 -7.32
N ASP A 89 -9.06 11.16 -8.51
CA ASP A 89 -10.33 11.40 -9.20
C ASP A 89 -10.66 10.29 -10.21
N ARG A 90 -9.63 9.66 -10.78
CA ARG A 90 -9.80 8.59 -11.77
C ARG A 90 -10.11 7.22 -11.16
N TRP A 91 -9.60 6.96 -9.96
CA TRP A 91 -9.66 5.65 -9.33
C TRP A 91 -10.15 5.72 -7.90
N SER A 92 -10.98 4.78 -7.50
CA SER A 92 -11.34 4.56 -6.10
C SER A 92 -10.14 4.04 -5.29
N GLU A 93 -10.21 4.16 -3.98
CA GLU A 93 -9.18 3.65 -3.05
C GLU A 93 -8.89 2.16 -3.26
N GLY A 94 -9.95 1.34 -3.45
CA GLY A 94 -9.80 -0.09 -3.72
C GLY A 94 -9.10 -0.40 -5.04
N GLU A 95 -9.40 0.36 -6.09
CA GLU A 95 -8.72 0.23 -7.38
C GLU A 95 -7.26 0.67 -7.28
N LEU A 96 -6.97 1.78 -6.63
CA LEU A 96 -5.58 2.23 -6.38
C LEU A 96 -4.80 1.18 -5.59
N ARG A 97 -5.42 0.58 -4.56
CA ARG A 97 -4.81 -0.50 -3.77
C ARG A 97 -4.49 -1.71 -4.64
N GLY A 98 -5.42 -2.14 -5.48
CA GLY A 98 -5.22 -3.24 -6.41
C GLY A 98 -4.12 -2.96 -7.44
N ILE A 99 -4.11 -1.76 -8.04
CA ILE A 99 -3.10 -1.32 -9.01
C ILE A 99 -1.70 -1.30 -8.36
N VAL A 100 -1.55 -0.71 -7.17
CA VAL A 100 -0.27 -0.66 -6.49
C VAL A 100 0.18 -2.05 -6.05
N ALA A 101 -0.71 -2.86 -5.50
CA ALA A 101 -0.38 -4.21 -5.07
C ALA A 101 0.07 -5.10 -6.25
N ASN A 102 -0.70 -5.12 -7.34
CA ASN A 102 -0.38 -5.89 -8.53
C ASN A 102 -1.15 -5.37 -9.76
N ALA A 103 -0.62 -4.37 -10.42
CA ALA A 103 -1.25 -3.76 -11.60
C ALA A 103 -1.61 -4.75 -12.72
N LYS A 104 -0.91 -5.88 -12.80
CA LYS A 104 -1.14 -6.90 -13.85
C LYS A 104 -2.47 -7.64 -13.73
N ILE A 105 -3.16 -7.53 -12.60
CA ILE A 105 -4.51 -8.09 -12.45
C ILE A 105 -5.54 -7.25 -13.21
N MET A 106 -5.37 -5.92 -13.20
CA MET A 106 -6.25 -4.99 -13.92
C MET A 106 -5.77 -4.74 -15.35
N PHE A 107 -4.45 -4.74 -15.56
CA PHE A 107 -3.78 -4.45 -16.83
C PHE A 107 -2.73 -5.52 -17.09
N ASP A 108 -3.08 -6.61 -17.77
CA ASP A 108 -2.26 -7.82 -17.96
C ASP A 108 -0.91 -7.55 -18.65
N GLU A 109 -0.83 -6.57 -19.54
CA GLU A 109 0.41 -6.15 -20.21
C GLU A 109 1.22 -5.08 -19.41
N SER A 110 0.80 -4.73 -18.19
CA SER A 110 1.46 -3.68 -17.42
C SER A 110 2.93 -3.99 -17.13
N MET A 111 3.80 -3.01 -17.40
CA MET A 111 5.21 -3.05 -17.03
C MET A 111 5.43 -2.70 -15.55
N MET A 112 4.42 -2.15 -14.85
CA MET A 112 4.53 -1.75 -13.45
C MET A 112 4.87 -2.97 -12.58
N PRO A 113 5.86 -2.87 -11.69
CA PRO A 113 6.15 -3.93 -10.73
C PRO A 113 4.94 -4.25 -9.85
N SER A 114 4.82 -5.51 -9.45
CA SER A 114 3.85 -5.91 -8.41
C SER A 114 4.49 -5.64 -7.06
N PHE A 115 4.03 -4.62 -6.33
CA PHE A 115 4.66 -4.20 -5.08
C PHE A 115 4.30 -5.10 -3.89
N TYR A 116 3.19 -5.84 -3.99
CA TYR A 116 2.72 -6.74 -2.92
C TYR A 116 2.51 -8.16 -3.42
N LYS A 117 3.60 -8.80 -3.86
CA LYS A 117 3.60 -10.15 -4.44
C LYS A 117 4.86 -10.91 -4.06
N THR A 118 4.74 -12.20 -3.72
CA THR A 118 5.86 -13.08 -3.33
C THR A 118 5.92 -14.38 -4.12
N SER A 119 4.97 -14.62 -5.04
CA SER A 119 4.87 -15.85 -5.81
C SER A 119 4.63 -15.61 -7.28
N GLY A 120 4.72 -16.65 -8.11
CA GLY A 120 4.47 -16.57 -9.54
C GLY A 120 5.57 -15.86 -10.33
N TYR A 121 6.76 -15.73 -9.76
CA TYR A 121 7.97 -15.29 -10.46
C TYR A 121 8.74 -16.50 -10.99
N ILE A 122 9.42 -16.33 -12.12
CA ILE A 122 10.23 -17.41 -12.70
C ILE A 122 11.64 -17.42 -12.09
N ARG A 123 12.31 -16.27 -12.08
CA ARG A 123 13.68 -16.11 -11.59
C ARG A 123 13.90 -14.73 -10.98
N PRO A 124 13.20 -14.37 -9.89
CA PRO A 124 13.30 -13.03 -9.31
C PRO A 124 14.65 -12.79 -8.65
N GLY A 125 15.29 -13.82 -8.12
CA GLY A 125 16.57 -13.85 -7.41
C GLY A 125 17.04 -12.53 -6.81
N LYS A 126 17.77 -12.54 -5.72
CA LYS A 126 18.35 -11.30 -5.17
C LYS A 126 19.23 -10.61 -6.21
N ALA A 127 19.06 -9.30 -6.36
CA ALA A 127 19.86 -8.46 -7.27
C ALA A 127 19.88 -8.98 -8.73
N TYR A 128 18.76 -9.49 -9.22
CA TYR A 128 18.64 -10.01 -10.59
C TYR A 128 19.65 -11.11 -10.94
N THR A 129 19.97 -11.97 -9.99
CA THR A 129 20.94 -13.05 -10.19
C THR A 129 20.48 -14.10 -11.21
N GLY A 130 19.23 -14.04 -11.68
CA GLY A 130 18.63 -15.04 -12.55
C GLY A 130 18.39 -16.40 -11.88
N LYS A 131 18.53 -16.47 -10.56
CA LYS A 131 18.23 -17.67 -9.76
C LYS A 131 16.75 -17.75 -9.42
N ALA A 132 16.29 -18.94 -9.10
CA ALA A 132 14.94 -19.12 -8.56
C ALA A 132 14.76 -18.32 -7.26
N ALA A 133 13.52 -17.93 -6.97
CA ALA A 133 13.17 -17.38 -5.66
C ALA A 133 13.46 -18.41 -4.57
N ASP A 134 13.93 -17.95 -3.45
CA ASP A 134 14.03 -18.71 -2.22
C ASP A 134 13.02 -18.19 -1.18
N GLU A 135 13.01 -18.79 0.00
CA GLU A 135 12.12 -18.43 1.11
C GLU A 135 12.33 -17.00 1.63
N THR A 136 13.38 -16.32 1.16
CA THR A 136 13.68 -14.92 1.56
C THR A 136 13.06 -13.89 0.64
N LEU A 137 12.30 -14.30 -0.39
CA LEU A 137 11.60 -13.36 -1.26
C LEU A 137 10.50 -12.65 -0.50
N THR A 138 10.68 -11.35 -0.32
CA THR A 138 9.69 -10.46 0.31
C THR A 138 8.99 -9.59 -0.73
N THR A 139 7.90 -8.95 -0.34
CA THR A 139 7.25 -7.91 -1.15
C THR A 139 8.17 -6.70 -1.31
N LEU A 140 7.97 -5.90 -2.36
CA LEU A 140 8.69 -4.64 -2.56
C LEU A 140 8.28 -3.58 -1.54
N LEU A 141 7.00 -3.56 -1.16
CA LEU A 141 6.45 -2.72 -0.09
C LEU A 141 5.72 -3.59 0.92
N THR A 142 5.67 -3.17 2.17
CA THR A 142 4.83 -3.80 3.20
C THR A 142 3.36 -3.47 2.98
N ALA A 143 2.45 -4.20 3.65
CA ALA A 143 1.02 -3.91 3.63
C ALA A 143 0.74 -2.44 4.01
N GLN A 144 1.32 -1.96 5.10
CA GLN A 144 1.16 -0.57 5.53
C GLN A 144 1.71 0.43 4.51
N GLN A 145 2.84 0.15 3.89
CA GLN A 145 3.39 1.02 2.86
C GLN A 145 2.49 1.10 1.61
N ILE A 146 1.78 0.01 1.26
CA ILE A 146 0.75 0.07 0.21
C ILE A 146 -0.38 1.01 0.63
N GLU A 147 -0.90 0.89 1.86
CA GLU A 147 -1.95 1.79 2.36
C GLU A 147 -1.50 3.25 2.39
N ASP A 148 -0.26 3.52 2.80
CA ASP A 148 0.31 4.86 2.81
C ASP A 148 0.38 5.46 1.39
N VAL A 149 0.85 4.69 0.41
CA VAL A 149 0.89 5.11 -1.00
C VAL A 149 -0.53 5.36 -1.53
N VAL A 150 -1.48 4.48 -1.24
CA VAL A 150 -2.88 4.64 -1.64
C VAL A 150 -3.46 5.90 -1.02
N ALA A 151 -3.25 6.13 0.27
CA ALA A 151 -3.70 7.35 0.95
C ALA A 151 -3.12 8.62 0.30
N TYR A 152 -1.86 8.58 -0.13
CA TYR A 152 -1.27 9.71 -0.88
C TYR A 152 -1.90 9.87 -2.26
N LEU A 153 -2.04 8.79 -3.04
CA LEU A 153 -2.61 8.85 -4.39
C LEU A 153 -4.05 9.38 -4.40
N THR A 154 -4.85 9.07 -3.37
CA THR A 154 -6.21 9.62 -3.23
C THR A 154 -6.25 11.13 -3.00
N THR A 155 -5.13 11.74 -2.55
CA THR A 155 -5.02 13.21 -2.40
C THR A 155 -4.71 13.91 -3.73
N LEU A 156 -4.20 13.19 -4.73
CA LEU A 156 -3.84 13.76 -6.04
C LEU A 156 -5.10 13.98 -6.88
N LYS A 157 -5.69 15.14 -6.73
CA LYS A 157 -6.90 15.60 -7.42
C LYS A 157 -6.56 16.65 -8.48
N GLU A 158 -7.40 16.75 -9.54
CA GLU A 158 -7.34 17.82 -10.55
C GLU A 158 -8.22 19.01 -10.14
#